data_cbf1822509df26d1e9c826886cbe22f0
#
_entry.id   cbf1822509df26d1e9c826886cbe22f0
#
_cell.length_a   1.000
_cell.length_b   1.000
_cell.length_c   1.000
_cell.angle_alpha   90.00
_cell.angle_beta   90.00
_cell.angle_gamma   90.00
#
_symmetry.space_group_name_H-M   'P 1'
#
loop_
_entity.id
_entity.type
_entity.pdbx_description
1 polymer ?
#
loop_
_entity_poly.entity_id
_entity_poly.type
_entity_poly.pdbx_seq_one_letter_code
_entity_poly.pdbx_strand_id
1 'polypeptide(L)'
;WIENKTRVAYMTPTGQGNLKQAIDLLEADSLEQGHPLCMLGVTPDAKEELEKAIPGGFFYIPERNYFDYIYLREDLATLKGKKYQAKRNHINKFNKKFAYEYIPITPELVPECLQLECKWYKANREDNDEEDLNDERRSIIYALNHYDELGLIGGAICVDHQIVAFTFGAPINHNTFGVHVEKANVNYEG
;
A
#
# COMPACT_ATOMS: atom_id res chain seq x y z
N TRP A 1 6.05 -15.36 -4.62
CA TRP A 1 6.74 -16.60 -4.28
C TRP A 1 8.24 -16.46 -4.39
N ILE A 2 8.77 -15.69 -3.48
CA ILE A 2 10.17 -15.30 -3.49
C ILE A 2 10.80 -15.99 -2.28
N GLU A 3 11.07 -17.28 -2.42
CA GLU A 3 11.93 -17.99 -1.46
C GLU A 3 13.41 -17.68 -1.67
N ASN A 4 13.75 -16.99 -2.75
CA ASN A 4 15.10 -16.50 -3.00
C ASN A 4 15.01 -15.15 -3.72
N LYS A 5 15.51 -14.10 -3.11
CA LYS A 5 15.62 -12.71 -3.57
C LYS A 5 16.37 -12.51 -4.92
N THR A 6 16.54 -13.57 -5.68
CA THR A 6 17.24 -13.59 -6.99
C THR A 6 16.32 -13.84 -8.17
N ARG A 7 15.00 -13.95 -7.97
CA ARG A 7 14.06 -14.15 -9.08
C ARG A 7 13.40 -12.84 -9.44
N VAL A 8 13.51 -12.45 -10.70
CA VAL A 8 12.73 -11.33 -11.25
C VAL A 8 11.29 -11.77 -11.41
N ALA A 9 10.37 -11.03 -10.83
CA ALA A 9 8.94 -11.20 -11.06
C ALA A 9 8.41 -9.97 -11.79
N TYR A 10 7.58 -10.20 -12.79
CA TYR A 10 6.98 -9.14 -13.60
C TYR A 10 5.59 -8.80 -13.08
N MET A 11 5.21 -7.53 -13.16
CA MET A 11 3.81 -7.16 -12.96
C MET A 11 2.99 -7.63 -14.16
N THR A 12 1.75 -8.03 -13.92
CA THR A 12 0.82 -8.37 -14.99
C THR A 12 0.69 -7.22 -15.98
N PRO A 13 0.86 -7.43 -17.30
CA PRO A 13 0.69 -6.39 -18.30
C PRO A 13 -0.68 -5.73 -18.23
N THR A 14 -0.71 -4.39 -18.28
CA THR A 14 -1.94 -3.60 -18.28
C THR A 14 -1.98 -2.69 -19.50
N GLY A 15 -3.19 -2.32 -19.95
CA GLY A 15 -3.36 -1.41 -21.08
C GLY A 15 -4.00 -2.08 -22.29
N GLN A 16 -3.85 -1.44 -23.46
CA GLN A 16 -4.40 -1.93 -24.72
C GLN A 16 -3.29 -2.51 -25.60
N GLY A 17 -3.52 -3.67 -26.21
CA GLY A 17 -2.55 -4.30 -27.09
C GLY A 17 -2.77 -5.80 -27.22
N ASN A 18 -1.80 -6.48 -27.80
CA ASN A 18 -1.82 -7.94 -27.92
C ASN A 18 -1.18 -8.58 -26.69
N LEU A 19 -2.03 -9.08 -25.78
CA LEU A 19 -1.60 -9.69 -24.52
C LEU A 19 -0.64 -10.86 -24.76
N LYS A 20 -0.93 -11.74 -25.73
CA LYS A 20 -0.04 -12.86 -26.04
C LYS A 20 1.37 -12.39 -26.43
N GLN A 21 1.46 -11.37 -27.27
CA GLN A 21 2.75 -10.82 -27.68
C GLN A 21 3.50 -10.20 -26.48
N ALA A 22 2.80 -9.51 -25.56
CA ALA A 22 3.41 -8.99 -24.35
C ALA A 22 3.97 -10.11 -23.47
N ILE A 23 3.22 -11.20 -23.31
CA ILE A 23 3.66 -12.38 -22.55
C ILE A 23 4.87 -13.05 -23.22
N ASP A 24 4.85 -13.22 -24.55
CA ASP A 24 5.98 -13.82 -25.29
C ASP A 24 7.29 -13.01 -25.07
N LEU A 25 7.20 -11.67 -24.98
CA LEU A 25 8.34 -10.81 -24.68
C LEU A 25 8.83 -10.98 -23.23
N LEU A 26 7.91 -11.03 -22.26
CA LEU A 26 8.26 -11.26 -20.85
C LEU A 26 8.88 -12.64 -20.64
N GLU A 27 8.37 -13.65 -21.33
CA GLU A 27 8.92 -15.01 -21.28
C GLU A 27 10.34 -15.06 -21.86
N ALA A 28 10.56 -14.40 -23.00
CA ALA A 28 11.90 -14.31 -23.59
C ALA A 28 12.90 -13.63 -22.66
N ASP A 29 12.52 -12.50 -22.03
CA ASP A 29 13.36 -11.78 -21.08
C ASP A 29 13.65 -12.62 -19.82
N SER A 30 12.64 -13.30 -19.26
CA SER A 30 12.83 -14.16 -18.09
C SER A 30 13.76 -15.35 -18.37
N LEU A 31 13.65 -15.95 -19.55
CA LEU A 31 14.53 -17.02 -19.97
C LEU A 31 15.98 -16.55 -20.19
N GLU A 32 16.18 -15.36 -20.74
CA GLU A 32 17.50 -14.74 -20.86
C GLU A 32 18.14 -14.51 -19.51
N GLN A 33 17.34 -14.18 -18.48
CA GLN A 33 17.78 -14.04 -17.09
C GLN A 33 17.91 -15.37 -16.34
N GLY A 34 17.61 -16.50 -16.97
CA GLY A 34 17.84 -17.85 -16.44
C GLY A 34 16.74 -18.37 -15.50
N HIS A 35 15.52 -17.85 -15.58
CA HIS A 35 14.40 -18.32 -14.77
C HIS A 35 13.08 -18.40 -15.58
N PRO A 36 12.11 -19.20 -15.13
CA PRO A 36 10.78 -19.23 -15.76
C PRO A 36 10.03 -17.93 -15.50
N LEU A 37 9.13 -17.55 -16.41
CA LEU A 37 8.27 -16.38 -16.23
C LEU A 37 7.43 -16.52 -14.96
N CYS A 38 7.56 -15.53 -14.09
CA CYS A 38 6.76 -15.35 -12.88
C CYS A 38 6.06 -13.99 -12.96
N MET A 39 4.74 -13.96 -12.79
CA MET A 39 3.97 -12.71 -12.76
C MET A 39 3.27 -12.52 -11.42
N LEU A 40 3.24 -11.27 -10.95
CA LEU A 40 2.54 -10.83 -9.75
C LEU A 40 1.36 -9.93 -10.11
N GLY A 41 0.41 -9.77 -9.18
CA GLY A 41 -0.72 -8.87 -9.34
C GLY A 41 -1.74 -9.37 -10.39
N VAL A 42 -1.82 -10.67 -10.63
CA VAL A 42 -2.80 -11.25 -11.53
C VAL A 42 -4.19 -11.21 -10.88
N THR A 43 -4.99 -10.23 -11.29
CA THR A 43 -6.39 -10.13 -10.86
C THR A 43 -7.27 -11.23 -11.46
N PRO A 44 -8.48 -11.50 -10.92
CA PRO A 44 -9.42 -12.45 -11.53
C PRO A 44 -9.71 -12.16 -13.01
N ASP A 45 -9.92 -10.89 -13.37
CA ASP A 45 -10.18 -10.49 -14.76
C ASP A 45 -8.95 -10.73 -15.66
N ALA A 46 -7.76 -10.35 -15.18
CA ALA A 46 -6.50 -10.60 -15.90
C ALA A 46 -6.25 -12.10 -16.10
N LYS A 47 -6.59 -12.94 -15.11
CA LYS A 47 -6.52 -14.39 -15.23
C LYS A 47 -7.42 -14.89 -16.38
N GLU A 48 -8.66 -14.40 -16.47
CA GLU A 48 -9.56 -14.80 -17.56
C GLU A 48 -9.01 -14.41 -18.95
N GLU A 49 -8.38 -13.24 -19.05
CA GLU A 49 -7.75 -12.80 -20.30
C GLU A 49 -6.51 -13.63 -20.65
N LEU A 50 -5.69 -13.96 -19.67
CA LEU A 50 -4.53 -14.83 -19.84
C LEU A 50 -4.94 -16.24 -20.29
N GLU A 51 -5.97 -16.81 -19.68
CA GLU A 51 -6.50 -18.14 -20.08
C GLU A 51 -7.11 -18.12 -21.49
N LYS A 52 -7.68 -17.02 -21.94
CA LYS A 52 -8.15 -16.86 -23.34
C LYS A 52 -6.97 -16.75 -24.30
N ALA A 53 -5.91 -16.03 -23.92
CA ALA A 53 -4.76 -15.80 -24.78
C ALA A 53 -3.82 -17.01 -24.85
N ILE A 54 -3.62 -17.73 -23.75
CA ILE A 54 -2.69 -18.85 -23.60
C ILE A 54 -3.35 -19.91 -22.71
N PRO A 55 -4.28 -20.72 -23.23
CA PRO A 55 -5.01 -21.70 -22.44
C PRO A 55 -4.09 -22.71 -21.76
N GLY A 56 -4.21 -22.82 -20.43
CA GLY A 56 -3.37 -23.73 -19.63
C GLY A 56 -1.89 -23.39 -19.60
N GLY A 57 -1.52 -22.16 -20.00
CA GLY A 57 -0.12 -21.72 -20.02
C GLY A 57 0.45 -21.36 -18.64
N PHE A 58 -0.42 -21.15 -17.63
CA PHE A 58 -0.01 -20.68 -16.32
C PHE A 58 -0.55 -21.53 -15.19
N PHE A 59 0.23 -21.61 -14.14
CA PHE A 59 -0.19 -22.09 -12.83
C PHE A 59 -0.42 -20.91 -11.91
N TYR A 60 -1.60 -20.84 -11.27
CA TYR A 60 -1.99 -19.70 -10.43
C TYR A 60 -1.97 -20.07 -8.95
N ILE A 61 -1.28 -19.27 -8.16
CA ILE A 61 -1.21 -19.42 -6.70
C ILE A 61 -1.88 -18.18 -6.07
N PRO A 62 -3.02 -18.33 -5.38
CA PRO A 62 -3.63 -17.22 -4.67
C PRO A 62 -2.87 -16.93 -3.37
N GLU A 63 -2.35 -15.71 -3.25
CA GLU A 63 -1.61 -15.23 -2.08
C GLU A 63 -2.44 -14.24 -1.28
N ARG A 64 -3.06 -14.68 -0.20
CA ARG A 64 -3.96 -13.87 0.64
C ARG A 64 -3.27 -12.62 1.23
N ASN A 65 -1.99 -12.68 1.49
CA ASN A 65 -1.21 -11.60 2.08
C ASN A 65 -1.10 -10.36 1.16
N TYR A 66 -1.27 -10.55 -0.14
CA TYR A 66 -1.26 -9.46 -1.13
C TYR A 66 -2.64 -8.95 -1.50
N PHE A 67 -3.69 -9.35 -0.78
CA PHE A 67 -5.05 -8.88 -1.08
C PHE A 67 -5.29 -7.54 -0.42
N ASP A 68 -5.72 -6.56 -1.22
CA ASP A 68 -6.13 -5.27 -0.72
C ASP A 68 -7.47 -5.34 0.02
N TYR A 69 -7.61 -4.48 1.02
CA TYR A 69 -8.88 -4.24 1.69
C TYR A 69 -9.65 -3.15 0.96
N ILE A 70 -10.80 -3.52 0.39
CA ILE A 70 -11.65 -2.59 -0.36
C ILE A 70 -12.83 -2.16 0.51
N TYR A 71 -13.01 -0.84 0.63
CA TYR A 71 -14.09 -0.23 1.38
C TYR A 71 -14.83 0.78 0.52
N LEU A 72 -16.13 0.89 0.72
CA LEU A 72 -16.88 2.02 0.20
C LEU A 72 -16.52 3.28 1.03
N ARG A 73 -16.25 4.39 0.33
CA ARG A 73 -15.94 5.68 0.99
C ARG A 73 -17.01 6.07 2.01
N GLU A 74 -18.29 5.89 1.69
CA GLU A 74 -19.39 6.20 2.61
C GLU A 74 -19.38 5.34 3.87
N ASP A 75 -19.02 4.06 3.77
CA ASP A 75 -18.89 3.16 4.90
C ASP A 75 -17.82 3.65 5.88
N LEU A 76 -16.64 4.06 5.38
CA LEU A 76 -15.57 4.58 6.22
C LEU A 76 -15.90 5.97 6.79
N ALA A 77 -16.55 6.84 6.02
CA ALA A 77 -16.91 8.19 6.46
C ALA A 77 -17.98 8.17 7.56
N THR A 78 -18.92 7.23 7.53
CA THR A 78 -20.03 7.17 8.49
C THR A 78 -19.83 6.12 9.58
N LEU A 79 -19.04 5.08 9.30
CA LEU A 79 -18.84 3.90 10.15
C LEU A 79 -20.16 3.30 10.67
N LYS A 80 -21.23 3.35 9.87
CA LYS A 80 -22.55 2.84 10.24
C LYS A 80 -22.56 1.31 10.34
N GLY A 81 -23.38 0.81 11.25
CA GLY A 81 -23.66 -0.63 11.40
C GLY A 81 -22.75 -1.35 12.38
N LYS A 82 -23.13 -2.60 12.69
CA LYS A 82 -22.49 -3.42 13.71
C LYS A 82 -21.05 -3.81 13.34
N LYS A 83 -20.79 -4.00 12.05
CA LYS A 83 -19.44 -4.37 11.53
C LYS A 83 -18.36 -3.35 11.88
N TYR A 84 -18.73 -2.07 12.06
CA TYR A 84 -17.80 -1.00 12.39
C TYR A 84 -17.80 -0.59 13.86
N GLN A 85 -18.46 -1.35 14.75
CA GLN A 85 -18.54 -1.04 16.18
C GLN A 85 -17.15 -0.88 16.83
N ALA A 86 -16.23 -1.78 16.53
CA ALA A 86 -14.88 -1.74 17.06
C ALA A 86 -14.14 -0.46 16.63
N LYS A 87 -14.21 -0.09 15.33
CA LYS A 87 -13.60 1.15 14.83
C LYS A 87 -14.17 2.39 15.52
N ARG A 88 -15.50 2.48 15.67
CA ARG A 88 -16.11 3.59 16.43
C ARG A 88 -15.64 3.65 17.88
N ASN A 89 -15.50 2.50 18.53
CA ASN A 89 -15.03 2.44 19.92
C ASN A 89 -13.60 2.98 20.05
N HIS A 90 -12.71 2.65 19.12
CA HIS A 90 -11.35 3.19 19.08
C HIS A 90 -11.37 4.71 18.90
N ILE A 91 -12.07 5.21 17.90
CA ILE A 91 -12.19 6.65 17.65
C ILE A 91 -12.76 7.38 18.88
N ASN A 92 -13.83 6.84 19.50
CA ASN A 92 -14.42 7.43 20.69
C ASN A 92 -13.46 7.43 21.90
N LYS A 93 -12.61 6.41 22.03
CA LYS A 93 -11.58 6.33 23.07
C LYS A 93 -10.53 7.43 22.86
N PHE A 94 -10.07 7.61 21.62
CA PHE A 94 -9.13 8.65 21.26
C PHE A 94 -9.70 10.06 21.53
N ASN A 95 -10.91 10.34 21.03
CA ASN A 95 -11.60 11.61 21.18
C ASN A 95 -11.84 12.01 22.65
N LYS A 96 -11.95 11.03 23.55
CA LYS A 96 -12.10 11.30 25.00
C LYS A 96 -10.79 11.62 25.69
N LYS A 97 -9.67 11.15 25.15
CA LYS A 97 -8.35 11.28 25.77
C LYS A 97 -7.58 12.49 25.26
N PHE A 98 -7.73 12.82 23.99
CA PHE A 98 -6.87 13.78 23.31
C PHE A 98 -7.68 14.87 22.61
N ALA A 99 -7.26 16.11 22.81
CA ALA A 99 -7.62 17.21 21.91
C ALA A 99 -6.69 17.12 20.71
N TYR A 100 -7.24 17.03 19.51
CA TYR A 100 -6.45 16.85 18.30
C TYR A 100 -6.95 17.73 17.17
N GLU A 101 -6.06 17.96 16.23
CA GLU A 101 -6.37 18.61 14.95
C GLU A 101 -6.05 17.65 13.80
N TYR A 102 -6.93 17.63 12.78
CA TYR A 102 -6.60 17.04 11.50
C TYR A 102 -6.04 18.11 10.58
N ILE A 103 -4.86 17.89 10.06
CA ILE A 103 -4.19 18.82 9.16
C ILE A 103 -3.80 18.11 7.86
N PRO A 104 -4.02 18.74 6.68
CA PRO A 104 -3.51 18.21 5.42
C PRO A 104 -1.97 18.15 5.45
N ILE A 105 -1.40 17.13 4.81
CA ILE A 105 0.05 17.09 4.61
C ILE A 105 0.42 18.10 3.54
N THR A 106 1.37 18.96 3.89
CA THR A 106 2.03 19.91 3.00
C THR A 106 3.54 19.67 3.04
N PRO A 107 4.32 20.21 2.08
CA PRO A 107 5.79 20.07 2.08
C PRO A 107 6.44 20.50 3.42
N GLU A 108 5.88 21.52 4.09
CA GLU A 108 6.38 22.00 5.38
C GLU A 108 6.20 20.98 6.51
N LEU A 109 5.20 20.08 6.38
CA LEU A 109 4.88 19.06 7.38
C LEU A 109 5.66 17.76 7.17
N VAL A 110 6.31 17.59 6.03
CA VAL A 110 7.08 16.37 5.70
C VAL A 110 8.13 16.05 6.78
N PRO A 111 8.91 17.00 7.31
CA PRO A 111 9.89 16.69 8.36
C PRO A 111 9.30 16.03 9.60
N GLU A 112 8.11 16.46 10.05
CA GLU A 112 7.42 15.88 11.20
C GLU A 112 6.88 14.49 10.92
N CYS A 113 6.34 14.27 9.71
CA CYS A 113 5.91 12.93 9.25
C CYS A 113 7.11 11.96 9.22
N LEU A 114 8.26 12.39 8.72
CA LEU A 114 9.50 11.60 8.72
C LEU A 114 10.02 11.31 10.14
N GLN A 115 9.85 12.24 11.08
CA GLN A 115 10.18 11.98 12.48
C GLN A 115 9.30 10.89 13.09
N LEU A 116 8.00 10.91 12.80
CA LEU A 116 7.08 9.86 13.27
C LEU A 116 7.42 8.52 12.64
N GLU A 117 7.70 8.49 11.34
CA GLU A 117 8.15 7.28 10.64
C GLU A 117 9.42 6.70 11.29
N CYS A 118 10.41 7.53 11.57
CA CYS A 118 11.65 7.11 12.21
C CYS A 118 11.41 6.52 13.61
N LYS A 119 10.51 7.09 14.41
CA LYS A 119 10.11 6.55 15.71
C LYS A 119 9.42 5.19 15.56
N TRP A 120 8.49 5.10 14.60
CA TRP A 120 7.77 3.88 14.29
C TRP A 120 8.71 2.76 13.85
N TYR A 121 9.63 3.04 12.92
CA TYR A 121 10.63 2.10 12.45
C TYR A 121 11.50 1.55 13.62
N LYS A 122 12.01 2.43 14.48
CA LYS A 122 12.83 2.03 15.64
C LYS A 122 12.07 1.13 16.62
N ALA A 123 10.76 1.35 16.78
CA ALA A 123 9.92 0.57 17.68
C ALA A 123 9.55 -0.81 17.12
N ASN A 124 9.58 -0.99 15.79
CA ASN A 124 9.08 -2.21 15.15
C ASN A 124 10.19 -3.08 14.48
N ARG A 125 11.44 -2.58 14.40
CA ARG A 125 12.52 -3.27 13.67
C ARG A 125 12.94 -4.62 14.28
N GLU A 126 12.72 -4.85 15.57
CA GLU A 126 13.11 -6.07 16.25
C GLU A 126 12.12 -7.21 16.02
N ASP A 127 10.86 -6.89 15.71
CA ASP A 127 9.75 -7.83 15.56
C ASP A 127 9.44 -8.20 14.10
N ASN A 128 10.12 -7.58 13.13
CA ASN A 128 9.83 -7.72 11.70
C ASN A 128 11.09 -8.03 10.90
N ASP A 129 10.91 -8.50 9.65
CA ASP A 129 12.02 -8.65 8.71
C ASP A 129 12.65 -7.27 8.44
N GLU A 130 13.94 -7.13 8.77
CA GLU A 130 14.64 -5.85 8.69
C GLU A 130 14.76 -5.34 7.25
N GLU A 131 14.84 -6.24 6.27
CA GLU A 131 14.97 -5.85 4.87
C GLU A 131 13.64 -5.33 4.32
N ASP A 132 12.52 -5.99 4.60
CA ASP A 132 11.18 -5.55 4.19
C ASP A 132 10.83 -4.19 4.83
N LEU A 133 11.15 -3.99 6.11
CA LEU A 133 10.98 -2.71 6.79
C LEU A 133 11.85 -1.59 6.19
N ASN A 134 13.08 -1.90 5.80
CA ASN A 134 13.98 -0.94 5.17
C ASN A 134 13.46 -0.52 3.79
N ASP A 135 12.92 -1.44 3.01
CA ASP A 135 12.35 -1.16 1.70
C ASP A 135 11.06 -0.34 1.80
N GLU A 136 10.17 -0.67 2.73
CA GLU A 136 9.01 0.16 3.05
C GLU A 136 9.43 1.58 3.44
N ARG A 137 10.40 1.69 4.35
CA ARG A 137 10.91 2.97 4.82
C ARG A 137 11.51 3.82 3.70
N ARG A 138 12.32 3.23 2.81
CA ARG A 138 12.87 3.94 1.65
C ARG A 138 11.75 4.49 0.77
N SER A 139 10.73 3.68 0.52
CA SER A 139 9.56 4.08 -0.27
C SER A 139 8.79 5.23 0.38
N ILE A 140 8.57 5.19 1.70
CA ILE A 140 7.91 6.27 2.45
C ILE A 140 8.72 7.57 2.39
N ILE A 141 10.05 7.49 2.62
CA ILE A 141 10.93 8.66 2.57
C ILE A 141 10.93 9.28 1.17
N TYR A 142 11.02 8.43 0.14
CA TYR A 142 10.96 8.90 -1.25
C TYR A 142 9.63 9.58 -1.55
N ALA A 143 8.51 8.93 -1.21
CA ALA A 143 7.16 9.44 -1.44
C ALA A 143 6.92 10.79 -0.74
N LEU A 144 7.33 10.94 0.53
CA LEU A 144 7.19 12.19 1.27
C LEU A 144 8.04 13.32 0.68
N ASN A 145 9.27 13.02 0.23
CA ASN A 145 10.14 14.04 -0.39
C ASN A 145 9.68 14.47 -1.78
N HIS A 146 8.87 13.65 -2.46
CA HIS A 146 8.30 13.93 -3.78
C HIS A 146 6.76 14.05 -3.75
N TYR A 147 6.22 14.48 -2.60
CA TYR A 147 4.79 14.42 -2.29
C TYR A 147 3.93 15.09 -3.36
N ASP A 148 4.27 16.32 -3.75
CA ASP A 148 3.53 17.08 -4.75
C ASP A 148 3.77 16.54 -6.17
N GLU A 149 4.99 16.14 -6.49
CA GLU A 149 5.35 15.58 -7.81
C GLU A 149 4.61 14.28 -8.10
N LEU A 150 4.40 13.46 -7.06
CA LEU A 150 3.66 12.20 -7.15
C LEU A 150 2.14 12.39 -7.05
N GLY A 151 1.66 13.63 -6.88
CA GLY A 151 0.24 13.91 -6.74
C GLY A 151 -0.40 13.24 -5.52
N LEU A 152 0.36 13.08 -4.44
CA LEU A 152 -0.13 12.43 -3.23
C LEU A 152 -1.10 13.34 -2.48
N ILE A 153 -2.06 12.72 -1.82
CA ILE A 153 -3.05 13.37 -0.97
C ILE A 153 -3.07 12.66 0.37
N GLY A 154 -2.99 13.41 1.45
CA GLY A 154 -2.99 12.81 2.78
C GLY A 154 -3.25 13.82 3.88
N GLY A 155 -3.23 13.33 5.10
CA GLY A 155 -3.43 14.14 6.29
C GLY A 155 -2.74 13.53 7.51
N ALA A 156 -2.58 14.37 8.49
CA ALA A 156 -1.97 14.02 9.76
C ALA A 156 -2.88 14.39 10.94
N ILE A 157 -2.73 13.67 12.02
CA ILE A 157 -3.34 13.99 13.32
C ILE A 157 -2.26 14.63 14.20
N CYS A 158 -2.57 15.83 14.67
CA CYS A 158 -1.71 16.59 15.58
C CYS A 158 -2.32 16.61 16.99
N VAL A 159 -1.54 16.24 17.99
CA VAL A 159 -1.89 16.36 19.42
C VAL A 159 -0.76 17.12 20.12
N ASP A 160 -1.10 18.17 20.88
CA ASP A 160 -0.12 18.98 21.58
C ASP A 160 1.07 19.43 20.71
N HIS A 161 0.75 19.90 19.49
CA HIS A 161 1.73 20.35 18.48
C HIS A 161 2.69 19.24 17.99
N GLN A 162 2.34 17.98 18.13
CA GLN A 162 3.11 16.84 17.62
C GLN A 162 2.27 16.02 16.66
N ILE A 163 2.87 15.60 15.55
CA ILE A 163 2.26 14.63 14.64
C ILE A 163 2.30 13.26 15.30
N VAL A 164 1.10 12.71 15.55
CA VAL A 164 0.93 11.40 16.20
C VAL A 164 0.45 10.32 15.25
N ALA A 165 -0.12 10.70 14.11
CA ALA A 165 -0.46 9.80 13.02
C ALA A 165 -0.46 10.55 11.69
N PHE A 166 -0.15 9.85 10.60
CA PHE A 166 -0.34 10.35 9.24
C PHE A 166 -0.72 9.23 8.29
N THR A 167 -1.39 9.61 7.22
CA THR A 167 -1.73 8.73 6.09
C THR A 167 -1.64 9.50 4.80
N PHE A 168 -1.24 8.81 3.73
CA PHE A 168 -1.32 9.36 2.38
C PHE A 168 -1.54 8.28 1.33
N GLY A 169 -2.01 8.70 0.18
CA GLY A 169 -2.27 7.85 -0.96
C GLY A 169 -2.45 8.68 -2.23
N ALA A 170 -2.94 8.04 -3.27
CA ALA A 170 -3.21 8.69 -4.54
C ALA A 170 -4.49 8.16 -5.20
N PRO A 171 -5.14 8.91 -6.09
CA PRO A 171 -6.19 8.38 -6.95
C PRO A 171 -5.63 7.28 -7.88
N ILE A 172 -6.23 6.09 -7.83
CA ILE A 172 -5.94 5.02 -8.79
C ILE A 172 -6.70 5.27 -10.10
N ASN A 173 -7.93 5.75 -9.98
CA ASN A 173 -8.79 6.13 -11.10
C ASN A 173 -9.86 7.12 -10.62
N HIS A 174 -10.84 7.44 -11.49
CA HIS A 174 -11.87 8.47 -11.21
C HIS A 174 -12.77 8.18 -10.00
N ASN A 175 -12.84 6.95 -9.51
CA ASN A 175 -13.71 6.55 -8.39
C ASN A 175 -13.00 5.72 -7.31
N THR A 176 -11.70 5.50 -7.43
CA THR A 176 -10.93 4.67 -6.48
C THR A 176 -9.70 5.44 -6.00
N PHE A 177 -9.54 5.51 -4.68
CA PHE A 177 -8.37 6.08 -4.02
C PHE A 177 -7.60 4.95 -3.33
N GLY A 178 -6.30 4.85 -3.59
CA GLY A 178 -5.41 3.91 -2.93
C GLY A 178 -4.74 4.59 -1.74
N VAL A 179 -4.91 4.02 -0.54
CA VAL A 179 -4.12 4.41 0.63
C VAL A 179 -2.82 3.62 0.59
N HIS A 180 -1.69 4.31 0.50
CA HIS A 180 -0.37 3.69 0.37
C HIS A 180 0.30 3.52 1.72
N VAL A 181 0.14 4.49 2.61
CA VAL A 181 0.82 4.52 3.91
C VAL A 181 -0.12 4.98 5.01
N GLU A 182 -0.07 4.26 6.14
CA GLU A 182 -0.68 4.65 7.41
C GLU A 182 0.34 4.41 8.51
N LYS A 183 0.72 5.44 9.25
CA LYS A 183 1.65 5.35 10.39
C LYS A 183 1.06 6.07 11.60
N ALA A 184 1.13 5.44 12.76
CA ALA A 184 0.65 6.02 14.01
C ALA A 184 1.60 5.69 15.16
N ASN A 185 1.67 6.60 16.12
CA ASN A 185 2.36 6.39 17.39
C ASN A 185 1.45 5.57 18.33
N VAL A 186 1.87 4.36 18.65
CA VAL A 186 1.10 3.41 19.49
C VAL A 186 0.81 3.92 20.91
N ASN A 187 1.53 4.94 21.40
CA ASN A 187 1.27 5.54 22.71
C ASN A 187 -0.02 6.40 22.74
N TYR A 188 -0.55 6.76 21.58
CA TYR A 188 -1.79 7.50 21.43
C TYR A 188 -2.92 6.53 21.06
N GLU A 189 -3.31 5.73 22.03
CA GLU A 189 -4.35 4.72 21.84
C GLU A 189 -5.73 5.30 21.54
N GLY A 190 -6.37 4.79 20.49
CA GLY A 190 -7.74 5.12 20.12
C GLY A 190 -8.30 4.26 19.02
#